data_f06659fd608892149197cc0330307b29
#
_entry.id   f06659fd608892149197cc0330307b29
#
_cell.length_a   1.000
_cell.length_b   1.000
_cell.length_c   1.000
_cell.angle_alpha   90.00
_cell.angle_beta   90.00
_cell.angle_gamma   90.00
#
_symmetry.space_group_name_H-M   'P 1'
#
loop_
_entity.id
_entity.type
_entity.pdbx_description
1 polymer ?
#
loop_
_entity_poly.entity_id
_entity_poly.type
_entity_poly.pdbx_seq_one_letter_code
_entity_poly.pdbx_strand_id
1 'polypeptide(L)'
;MTAVVVLLLLSAPSTPAPEAVPSKSTFCVEWVRQSREGYERMTLFSDRTVVWKTSDGRGEEVRRKRLSPDELAFYCSYFSRREFWDLPDDLRSGLGSEFAGQSSVTLARSDGFQKRVRFDDLSALSADAGGLRAALDGLKTIFTNPLAPASRFTPDVLAPGTLLKRFDGAVFRVRRLEKEKGFVEIVGVIEPYSQFVKIEELRYQFAPPE
;
A
#
# COMPACT_ATOMS: atom_id res chain seq x y z
N MET A 1 44.04 -44.40 48.99
CA MET A 1 44.25 -43.01 48.62
C MET A 1 43.66 -42.82 47.22
N THR A 2 42.47 -42.24 47.12
CA THR A 2 41.71 -42.09 45.85
C THR A 2 41.83 -40.63 45.42
N ALA A 3 42.54 -40.39 44.31
CA ALA A 3 42.68 -39.04 43.74
C ALA A 3 41.42 -38.69 42.97
N VAL A 4 40.78 -37.61 43.39
CA VAL A 4 39.62 -36.96 42.65
C VAL A 4 40.20 -35.95 41.69
N VAL A 5 40.05 -36.19 40.38
CA VAL A 5 40.38 -35.25 39.34
C VAL A 5 39.16 -34.35 39.09
N VAL A 6 39.25 -33.11 39.47
CA VAL A 6 38.24 -32.07 39.16
C VAL A 6 38.54 -31.48 37.78
N LEU A 7 37.68 -31.80 36.80
CA LEU A 7 37.75 -31.21 35.47
C LEU A 7 37.05 -29.83 35.51
N LEU A 8 37.83 -28.76 35.48
CA LEU A 8 37.32 -27.38 35.29
C LEU A 8 37.01 -27.17 33.80
N LEU A 9 35.73 -27.17 33.44
CA LEU A 9 35.26 -26.75 32.15
C LEU A 9 35.34 -25.22 32.08
N LEU A 10 36.36 -24.70 31.41
CA LEU A 10 36.45 -23.28 31.02
C LEU A 10 35.44 -23.00 29.93
N SER A 11 34.33 -22.38 30.31
CA SER A 11 33.38 -21.81 29.34
C SER A 11 34.06 -20.66 28.62
N ALA A 12 34.34 -20.83 27.32
CA ALA A 12 34.80 -19.75 26.48
C ALA A 12 33.73 -18.65 26.39
N PRO A 13 34.08 -17.34 26.47
CA PRO A 13 33.12 -16.28 26.27
C PRO A 13 32.60 -16.34 24.85
N SER A 14 31.26 -16.47 24.67
CA SER A 14 30.60 -16.39 23.40
C SER A 14 30.78 -14.98 22.86
N THR A 15 31.55 -14.82 21.80
CA THR A 15 31.67 -13.59 21.05
C THR A 15 30.27 -13.23 20.55
N PRO A 16 29.73 -12.04 20.84
CA PRO A 16 28.44 -11.64 20.32
C PRO A 16 28.53 -11.64 18.79
N ALA A 17 27.54 -12.26 18.14
CA ALA A 17 27.44 -12.25 16.69
C ALA A 17 27.42 -10.78 16.21
N PRO A 18 28.15 -10.44 15.14
CA PRO A 18 28.15 -9.09 14.62
C PRO A 18 26.71 -8.66 14.34
N GLU A 19 26.29 -7.58 14.98
CA GLU A 19 25.00 -6.96 14.78
C GLU A 19 24.85 -6.66 13.29
N ALA A 20 23.89 -7.31 12.63
CA ALA A 20 23.67 -7.13 11.20
C ALA A 20 23.41 -5.63 10.95
N VAL A 21 24.34 -4.97 10.28
CA VAL A 21 24.16 -3.58 9.82
C VAL A 21 22.84 -3.54 9.06
N PRO A 22 21.85 -2.73 9.48
CA PRO A 22 20.58 -2.71 8.83
C PRO A 22 20.78 -2.33 7.35
N SER A 23 20.47 -3.27 6.46
CA SER A 23 20.52 -3.03 5.03
C SER A 23 19.65 -1.79 4.78
N LYS A 24 20.20 -0.77 4.12
CA LYS A 24 19.49 0.46 3.79
C LYS A 24 18.23 0.09 3.03
N SER A 25 17.06 0.10 3.68
CA SER A 25 15.82 -0.26 3.01
C SER A 25 15.53 0.78 1.92
N THR A 26 15.39 0.28 0.70
CA THR A 26 15.01 1.09 -0.45
C THR A 26 13.50 1.25 -0.45
N PHE A 27 12.99 2.43 -0.82
CA PHE A 27 11.55 2.58 -0.98
C PHE A 27 11.05 1.91 -2.27
N CYS A 28 9.81 1.43 -2.25
CA CYS A 28 9.11 0.92 -3.42
C CYS A 28 8.22 2.00 -4.03
N VAL A 29 7.52 2.76 -3.16
CA VAL A 29 6.69 3.90 -3.55
C VAL A 29 6.81 5.00 -2.53
N GLU A 30 6.84 6.23 -3.02
CA GLU A 30 6.73 7.44 -2.23
C GLU A 30 5.66 8.34 -2.83
N TRP A 31 4.66 8.70 -2.03
CA TRP A 31 3.66 9.69 -2.35
C TRP A 31 3.86 10.92 -1.47
N VAL A 32 3.89 12.09 -2.10
CA VAL A 32 4.04 13.37 -1.41
C VAL A 32 2.92 14.30 -1.87
N ARG A 33 2.27 14.92 -0.92
CA ARG A 33 1.35 16.03 -1.13
C ARG A 33 1.85 17.23 -0.35
N GLN A 34 2.00 18.35 -1.01
CA GLN A 34 2.43 19.60 -0.40
C GLN A 34 1.37 20.66 -0.61
N SER A 35 0.97 21.37 0.43
CA SER A 35 0.04 22.49 0.42
C SER A 35 0.60 23.66 1.19
N ARG A 36 -0.09 24.81 1.18
CA ARG A 36 0.27 25.96 2.03
C ARG A 36 0.15 25.66 3.53
N GLU A 37 -0.74 24.75 3.89
CA GLU A 37 -1.04 24.39 5.28
C GLU A 37 -0.08 23.34 5.84
N GLY A 38 0.69 22.68 4.98
CA GLY A 38 1.61 21.64 5.40
C GLY A 38 1.92 20.62 4.32
N TYR A 39 2.41 19.46 4.74
CA TYR A 39 2.69 18.35 3.84
C TYR A 39 2.15 17.03 4.37
N GLU A 40 1.93 16.12 3.45
CA GLU A 40 1.64 14.72 3.70
C GLU A 40 2.59 13.88 2.87
N ARG A 41 3.26 12.92 3.48
CA ARG A 41 4.19 12.00 2.80
C ARG A 41 3.94 10.59 3.25
N MET A 42 3.75 9.69 2.32
CA MET A 42 3.64 8.27 2.58
C MET A 42 4.73 7.52 1.79
N THR A 43 5.46 6.66 2.48
CA THR A 43 6.55 5.88 1.88
C THR A 43 6.38 4.42 2.26
N LEU A 44 6.32 3.56 1.25
CA LEU A 44 6.40 2.11 1.39
C LEU A 44 7.83 1.65 1.07
N PHE A 45 8.46 0.97 2.01
CA PHE A 45 9.80 0.42 1.88
C PHE A 45 9.78 -1.07 1.53
N SER A 46 10.87 -1.53 0.91
CA SER A 46 11.06 -2.93 0.53
C SER A 46 11.09 -3.90 1.72
N ASP A 47 11.39 -3.41 2.93
CA ASP A 47 11.33 -4.17 4.18
C ASP A 47 9.92 -4.29 4.76
N ARG A 48 8.89 -3.92 4.01
CA ARG A 48 7.47 -3.91 4.37
C ARG A 48 7.05 -2.80 5.32
N THR A 49 7.93 -1.87 5.63
CA THR A 49 7.57 -0.72 6.47
C THR A 49 6.83 0.32 5.65
N VAL A 50 5.68 0.77 6.14
CA VAL A 50 5.01 1.97 5.65
C VAL A 50 5.18 3.07 6.68
N VAL A 51 5.62 4.22 6.21
CA VAL A 51 5.76 5.43 7.02
C VAL A 51 4.82 6.49 6.46
N TRP A 52 3.96 7.02 7.31
CA TRP A 52 3.10 8.15 6.99
C TRP A 52 3.47 9.32 7.87
N LYS A 53 3.85 10.42 7.23
CA LYS A 53 4.20 11.68 7.86
C LYS A 53 3.23 12.76 7.43
N THR A 54 2.75 13.52 8.38
CA THR A 54 1.93 14.71 8.15
C THR A 54 2.48 15.88 8.94
N SER A 55 2.35 17.07 8.39
CA SER A 55 2.62 18.34 9.09
C SER A 55 1.57 19.36 8.69
N ASP A 56 1.02 20.04 9.68
CA ASP A 56 0.04 21.12 9.52
C ASP A 56 0.64 22.52 9.80
N GLY A 57 1.97 22.63 9.81
CA GLY A 57 2.68 23.84 10.16
C GLY A 57 2.85 24.07 11.67
N ARG A 58 2.17 23.29 12.53
CA ARG A 58 2.30 23.35 13.99
C ARG A 58 3.18 22.23 14.55
N GLY A 59 3.27 21.13 13.83
CA GLY A 59 4.08 19.99 14.21
C GLY A 59 4.12 18.92 13.14
N GLU A 60 4.98 17.93 13.35
CA GLU A 60 5.07 16.74 12.50
C GLU A 60 4.53 15.53 13.27
N GLU A 61 3.60 14.79 12.65
CA GLU A 61 3.16 13.50 13.11
C GLU A 61 3.75 12.40 12.22
N VAL A 62 4.32 11.36 12.84
CA VAL A 62 4.89 10.21 12.13
C VAL A 62 4.23 8.93 12.62
N ARG A 63 3.57 8.23 11.72
CA ARG A 63 2.99 6.91 11.97
C ARG A 63 3.75 5.86 11.17
N ARG A 64 3.90 4.67 11.76
CA ARG A 64 4.59 3.54 11.12
C ARG A 64 3.76 2.28 11.24
N LYS A 65 3.75 1.48 10.19
CA LYS A 65 3.11 0.17 10.17
C LYS A 65 3.97 -0.80 9.37
N ARG A 66 3.94 -2.07 9.73
CA ARG A 66 4.60 -3.13 8.99
C ARG A 66 3.55 -3.98 8.29
N LEU A 67 3.69 -4.13 6.98
CA LEU A 67 2.83 -4.98 6.16
C LEU A 67 3.21 -6.46 6.34
N SER A 68 2.25 -7.35 6.10
CA SER A 68 2.54 -8.76 5.85
C SER A 68 3.24 -8.93 4.49
N PRO A 69 3.89 -10.08 4.21
CA PRO A 69 4.44 -10.35 2.89
C PRO A 69 3.41 -10.26 1.78
N ASP A 70 2.19 -10.74 2.01
CA ASP A 70 1.09 -10.75 1.03
C ASP A 70 0.59 -9.34 0.74
N GLU A 71 0.46 -8.49 1.77
CA GLU A 71 0.12 -7.07 1.60
C GLU A 71 1.17 -6.34 0.77
N LEU A 72 2.46 -6.56 1.03
CA LEU A 72 3.52 -5.98 0.21
C LEU A 72 3.42 -6.44 -1.24
N ALA A 73 3.27 -7.75 -1.47
CA ALA A 73 3.16 -8.32 -2.81
C ALA A 73 1.95 -7.73 -3.56
N PHE A 74 0.82 -7.58 -2.87
CA PHE A 74 -0.38 -6.93 -3.41
C PHE A 74 -0.08 -5.51 -3.88
N TYR A 75 0.43 -4.64 -3.02
CA TYR A 75 0.71 -3.25 -3.38
C TYR A 75 1.77 -3.15 -4.47
N CYS A 76 2.84 -3.94 -4.41
CA CYS A 76 3.87 -3.97 -5.45
C CYS A 76 3.32 -4.40 -6.81
N SER A 77 2.29 -5.25 -6.87
CA SER A 77 1.64 -5.64 -8.12
C SER A 77 0.99 -4.44 -8.84
N TYR A 78 0.42 -3.50 -8.10
CA TYR A 78 -0.12 -2.26 -8.67
C TYR A 78 0.98 -1.31 -9.15
N PHE A 79 2.07 -1.21 -8.39
CA PHE A 79 3.18 -0.31 -8.72
C PHE A 79 4.04 -0.81 -9.89
N SER A 80 3.99 -2.10 -10.19
CA SER A 80 4.71 -2.66 -11.35
C SER A 80 3.92 -2.62 -12.65
N ARG A 81 2.67 -2.16 -12.64
CA ARG A 81 1.83 -2.08 -13.84
C ARG A 81 2.40 -1.08 -14.85
N ARG A 82 2.34 -1.48 -16.11
CA ARG A 82 2.92 -0.72 -17.22
C ARG A 82 2.30 0.67 -17.35
N GLU A 83 1.01 0.78 -17.11
CA GLU A 83 0.23 2.01 -17.25
C GLU A 83 0.86 3.19 -16.48
N PHE A 84 1.38 2.95 -15.26
CA PHE A 84 2.07 4.00 -14.53
C PHE A 84 3.38 4.42 -15.20
N TRP A 85 4.14 3.45 -15.73
CA TRP A 85 5.45 3.71 -16.34
C TRP A 85 5.35 4.46 -17.67
N ASP A 86 4.19 4.36 -18.33
CA ASP A 86 3.90 5.06 -19.60
C ASP A 86 3.29 6.46 -19.39
N LEU A 87 2.90 6.84 -18.13
CA LEU A 87 2.38 8.18 -17.85
C LEU A 87 3.40 9.29 -18.14
N PRO A 88 2.96 10.49 -18.56
CA PRO A 88 3.81 11.68 -18.55
C PRO A 88 4.33 12.00 -17.14
N ASP A 89 5.53 12.58 -17.04
CA ASP A 89 6.11 12.96 -15.74
C ASP A 89 5.37 14.13 -15.09
N ASP A 90 4.56 14.84 -15.84
CA ASP A 90 3.78 15.97 -15.36
C ASP A 90 2.34 15.90 -15.89
N LEU A 91 1.40 15.70 -15.00
CA LEU A 91 -0.05 15.64 -15.24
C LEU A 91 -0.77 16.88 -14.67
N ARG A 92 -0.04 17.91 -14.26
CA ARG A 92 -0.63 19.11 -13.70
C ARG A 92 -1.36 19.90 -14.79
N SER A 93 -2.55 20.37 -14.46
CA SER A 93 -3.39 21.14 -15.39
C SER A 93 -2.84 22.54 -15.71
N GLY A 94 -1.89 23.03 -14.92
CA GLY A 94 -1.38 24.41 -14.99
C GLY A 94 -2.37 25.47 -14.52
N LEU A 95 -3.61 25.08 -14.24
CA LEU A 95 -4.67 25.99 -13.78
C LEU A 95 -4.72 25.94 -12.24
N GLY A 96 -4.31 27.02 -11.59
CA GLY A 96 -4.51 27.20 -10.15
C GLY A 96 -3.46 26.58 -9.24
N SER A 97 -2.25 26.33 -9.73
CA SER A 97 -1.14 25.77 -8.94
C SER A 97 -0.76 26.56 -7.69
N GLU A 98 -1.19 27.82 -7.59
CA GLU A 98 -0.96 28.63 -6.40
C GLU A 98 -1.85 28.24 -5.20
N PHE A 99 -2.97 27.58 -5.43
CA PHE A 99 -3.97 27.25 -4.41
C PHE A 99 -4.17 25.76 -4.22
N ALA A 100 -3.99 24.95 -5.25
CA ALA A 100 -4.02 23.50 -5.16
C ALA A 100 -2.67 22.97 -4.67
N GLY A 101 -2.68 22.05 -3.70
CA GLY A 101 -1.47 21.39 -3.27
C GLY A 101 -0.82 20.64 -4.44
N GLN A 102 0.51 20.65 -4.48
CA GLN A 102 1.24 19.82 -5.44
C GLN A 102 1.39 18.42 -4.90
N SER A 103 1.10 17.44 -5.73
CA SER A 103 1.26 16.03 -5.41
C SER A 103 2.26 15.36 -6.35
N SER A 104 2.96 14.38 -5.85
CA SER A 104 3.81 13.51 -6.68
C SER A 104 3.82 12.09 -6.17
N VAL A 105 3.91 11.13 -7.09
CA VAL A 105 4.21 9.74 -6.80
C VAL A 105 5.54 9.39 -7.44
N THR A 106 6.43 8.80 -6.65
CA THR A 106 7.69 8.25 -7.13
C THR A 106 7.66 6.74 -6.92
N LEU A 107 7.83 5.97 -7.97
CA LEU A 107 8.06 4.52 -7.90
C LEU A 107 9.53 4.22 -8.10
N ALA A 108 10.05 3.26 -7.34
CA ALA A 108 11.40 2.75 -7.50
C ALA A 108 11.35 1.25 -7.81
N ARG A 109 12.08 0.85 -8.84
CA ARG A 109 12.27 -0.55 -9.23
C ARG A 109 13.48 -1.13 -8.51
N SER A 110 13.54 -2.45 -8.44
CA SER A 110 14.66 -3.18 -7.83
C SER A 110 16.01 -2.97 -8.54
N ASP A 111 15.98 -2.59 -9.82
CA ASP A 111 17.17 -2.24 -10.61
C ASP A 111 17.68 -0.80 -10.36
N GLY A 112 17.03 -0.05 -9.45
CA GLY A 112 17.38 1.32 -9.11
C GLY A 112 16.73 2.38 -10.00
N PHE A 113 16.01 1.98 -11.05
CA PHE A 113 15.28 2.94 -11.89
C PHE A 113 14.12 3.55 -11.09
N GLN A 114 13.94 4.86 -11.23
CA GLN A 114 12.87 5.60 -10.56
C GLN A 114 12.09 6.43 -11.57
N LYS A 115 10.78 6.46 -11.39
CA LYS A 115 9.87 7.34 -12.12
C LYS A 115 9.08 8.19 -11.15
N ARG A 116 9.01 9.48 -11.40
CA ARG A 116 8.19 10.44 -10.67
C ARG A 116 7.14 11.03 -11.59
N VAL A 117 5.89 11.01 -11.15
CA VAL A 117 4.77 11.69 -11.81
C VAL A 117 4.26 12.77 -10.87
N ARG A 118 4.07 13.99 -11.39
CA ARG A 118 3.50 15.15 -10.67
C ARG A 118 2.07 15.37 -11.12
N PHE A 119 1.22 15.75 -10.19
CA PHE A 119 -0.20 16.00 -10.47
C PHE A 119 -0.77 16.95 -9.42
N ASP A 120 -1.89 17.61 -9.75
CA ASP A 120 -2.55 18.54 -8.84
C ASP A 120 -3.31 17.77 -7.75
N ASP A 121 -3.98 16.68 -8.14
CA ASP A 121 -4.83 15.87 -7.27
C ASP A 121 -4.78 14.40 -7.69
N LEU A 122 -5.08 13.48 -6.77
CA LEU A 122 -5.15 12.03 -7.04
C LEU A 122 -6.18 11.66 -8.12
N SER A 123 -7.18 12.51 -8.38
CA SER A 123 -8.14 12.30 -9.47
C SER A 123 -7.49 12.30 -10.86
N ALA A 124 -6.38 13.01 -11.02
CA ALA A 124 -5.59 12.99 -12.26
C ALA A 124 -4.96 11.62 -12.56
N LEU A 125 -4.84 10.76 -11.54
CA LEU A 125 -4.38 9.37 -11.66
C LEU A 125 -5.55 8.39 -11.85
N SER A 126 -6.66 8.80 -12.46
CA SER A 126 -7.89 8.03 -12.50
C SER A 126 -7.79 6.72 -13.31
N ALA A 127 -8.35 6.64 -14.47
CA ALA A 127 -8.50 5.39 -15.22
C ALA A 127 -7.17 4.87 -15.81
N ASP A 128 -6.29 5.78 -16.22
CA ASP A 128 -5.08 5.46 -16.98
C ASP A 128 -3.93 4.90 -16.13
N ALA A 129 -3.97 5.13 -14.82
CA ALA A 129 -2.92 4.71 -13.89
C ALA A 129 -3.13 3.31 -13.27
N GLY A 130 -3.91 2.44 -13.91
CA GLY A 130 -3.98 1.02 -13.56
C GLY A 130 -4.38 0.70 -12.12
N GLY A 131 -5.22 1.54 -11.50
CA GLY A 131 -5.63 1.37 -10.11
C GLY A 131 -4.63 1.89 -9.07
N LEU A 132 -3.57 2.59 -9.50
CA LEU A 132 -2.58 3.19 -8.60
C LEU A 132 -3.22 4.08 -7.53
N ARG A 133 -4.23 4.88 -7.91
CA ARG A 133 -4.99 5.70 -6.96
C ARG A 133 -5.60 4.85 -5.84
N ALA A 134 -6.29 3.76 -6.20
CA ALA A 134 -6.90 2.88 -5.21
C ALA A 134 -5.85 2.23 -4.28
N ALA A 135 -4.67 1.88 -4.80
CA ALA A 135 -3.57 1.33 -4.00
C ALA A 135 -3.00 2.37 -3.02
N LEU A 136 -2.85 3.63 -3.44
CA LEU A 136 -2.38 4.71 -2.57
C LEU A 136 -3.39 5.04 -1.47
N ASP A 137 -4.68 5.12 -1.81
CA ASP A 137 -5.76 5.32 -0.84
C ASP A 137 -5.85 4.14 0.14
N GLY A 138 -5.66 2.91 -0.35
CA GLY A 138 -5.58 1.71 0.47
C GLY A 138 -4.42 1.77 1.47
N LEU A 139 -3.21 2.15 1.02
CA LEU A 139 -2.05 2.34 1.90
C LEU A 139 -2.31 3.41 2.98
N LYS A 140 -3.00 4.48 2.65
CA LYS A 140 -3.38 5.51 3.63
C LYS A 140 -4.37 4.97 4.66
N THR A 141 -5.35 4.23 4.19
CA THR A 141 -6.43 3.67 5.03
C THR A 141 -5.93 2.69 6.08
N ILE A 142 -4.80 2.00 5.85
CA ILE A 142 -4.24 1.08 6.85
C ILE A 142 -3.86 1.76 8.18
N PHE A 143 -3.63 3.08 8.18
CA PHE A 143 -3.33 3.83 9.40
C PHE A 143 -4.57 4.26 10.17
N THR A 144 -5.69 4.40 9.50
CA THR A 144 -6.97 4.83 10.09
C THR A 144 -7.88 3.66 10.39
N ASN A 145 -7.87 2.65 9.51
CA ASN A 145 -8.70 1.46 9.65
C ASN A 145 -7.82 0.21 9.57
N PRO A 146 -7.87 -0.66 10.58
CA PRO A 146 -7.22 -1.96 10.46
C PRO A 146 -7.84 -2.71 9.29
N LEU A 147 -6.99 -3.36 8.48
CA LEU A 147 -7.49 -4.20 7.38
C LEU A 147 -8.47 -5.24 7.94
N ALA A 148 -9.63 -5.32 7.33
CA ALA A 148 -10.61 -6.31 7.69
C ALA A 148 -10.02 -7.73 7.53
N PRO A 149 -10.29 -8.66 8.43
CA PRO A 149 -9.84 -10.03 8.27
C PRO A 149 -10.44 -10.64 7.01
N ALA A 150 -9.69 -11.52 6.33
CA ALA A 150 -10.13 -12.16 5.08
C ALA A 150 -11.49 -12.88 5.23
N SER A 151 -11.79 -13.37 6.45
CA SER A 151 -13.08 -14.00 6.78
C SER A 151 -14.31 -13.09 6.59
N ARG A 152 -14.13 -11.77 6.43
CA ARG A 152 -15.21 -10.84 6.13
C ARG A 152 -15.55 -10.78 4.62
N PHE A 153 -14.75 -11.42 3.78
CA PHE A 153 -14.92 -11.49 2.33
C PHE A 153 -15.03 -12.95 1.89
N THR A 154 -15.95 -13.68 2.50
CA THR A 154 -16.20 -15.09 2.11
C THR A 154 -17.19 -15.18 0.95
N PRO A 155 -17.18 -16.29 0.18
CA PRO A 155 -18.17 -16.53 -0.87
C PRO A 155 -19.62 -16.36 -0.44
N ASP A 156 -19.93 -16.65 0.81
CA ASP A 156 -21.31 -16.55 1.34
C ASP A 156 -21.72 -15.10 1.62
N VAL A 157 -20.76 -14.25 1.96
CA VAL A 157 -20.96 -12.80 2.15
C VAL A 157 -21.03 -12.07 0.81
N LEU A 158 -20.29 -12.56 -0.20
CA LEU A 158 -20.18 -11.96 -1.53
C LEU A 158 -21.27 -12.44 -2.49
N ALA A 159 -22.52 -12.53 -2.05
CA ALA A 159 -23.64 -12.89 -2.93
C ALA A 159 -23.84 -11.85 -4.04
N PRO A 160 -24.36 -12.25 -5.22
CA PRO A 160 -24.75 -11.30 -6.25
C PRO A 160 -25.69 -10.22 -5.69
N GLY A 161 -25.39 -8.96 -5.98
CA GLY A 161 -26.11 -7.80 -5.44
C GLY A 161 -25.44 -7.15 -4.23
N THR A 162 -24.53 -7.82 -3.53
CA THR A 162 -23.78 -7.24 -2.40
C THR A 162 -23.07 -5.96 -2.85
N LEU A 163 -23.18 -4.90 -2.04
CA LEU A 163 -22.46 -3.65 -2.28
C LEU A 163 -21.11 -3.69 -1.56
N LEU A 164 -20.09 -3.28 -2.29
CA LEU A 164 -18.72 -3.12 -1.81
C LEU A 164 -18.33 -1.65 -1.93
N LYS A 165 -17.91 -1.04 -0.83
CA LYS A 165 -17.42 0.34 -0.83
C LYS A 165 -15.89 0.31 -0.86
N ARG A 166 -15.32 0.80 -1.96
CA ARG A 166 -13.88 0.96 -2.10
C ARG A 166 -13.37 2.09 -1.22
N PHE A 167 -12.11 2.06 -0.80
CA PHE A 167 -11.54 3.04 0.13
C PHE A 167 -11.49 4.47 -0.42
N ASP A 168 -11.55 4.65 -1.73
CA ASP A 168 -11.69 5.96 -2.40
C ASP A 168 -13.14 6.47 -2.44
N GLY A 169 -14.08 5.73 -1.84
CA GLY A 169 -15.50 6.07 -1.78
C GLY A 169 -16.33 5.51 -2.94
N ALA A 170 -15.71 4.95 -3.99
CA ALA A 170 -16.45 4.33 -5.09
C ALA A 170 -17.22 3.09 -4.63
N VAL A 171 -18.45 2.93 -5.13
CA VAL A 171 -19.32 1.82 -4.78
C VAL A 171 -19.45 0.86 -5.95
N PHE A 172 -19.29 -0.41 -5.66
CA PHE A 172 -19.41 -1.52 -6.60
C PHE A 172 -20.49 -2.48 -6.14
N ARG A 173 -21.07 -3.20 -7.10
CA ARG A 173 -22.01 -4.28 -6.84
C ARG A 173 -21.42 -5.59 -7.31
N VAL A 174 -21.49 -6.62 -6.48
CA VAL A 174 -21.15 -7.99 -6.89
C VAL A 174 -22.14 -8.43 -7.95
N ARG A 175 -21.64 -8.78 -9.13
CA ARG A 175 -22.44 -9.30 -10.24
C ARG A 175 -22.44 -10.81 -10.27
N ARG A 176 -21.27 -11.43 -10.13
CA ARG A 176 -21.08 -12.86 -10.20
C ARG A 176 -19.91 -13.31 -9.33
N LEU A 177 -20.04 -14.48 -8.75
CA LEU A 177 -19.00 -15.13 -7.96
C LEU A 177 -18.54 -16.41 -8.67
N GLU A 178 -17.26 -16.52 -8.97
CA GLU A 178 -16.60 -17.72 -9.50
C GLU A 178 -15.86 -18.44 -8.35
N LYS A 179 -16.63 -19.17 -7.52
CA LYS A 179 -16.13 -19.80 -6.28
C LYS A 179 -14.93 -20.71 -6.52
N GLU A 180 -14.97 -21.53 -7.55
CA GLU A 180 -13.91 -22.49 -7.87
C GLU A 180 -12.58 -21.80 -8.25
N LYS A 181 -12.66 -20.63 -8.83
CA LYS A 181 -11.50 -19.85 -9.25
C LYS A 181 -11.08 -18.80 -8.22
N GLY A 182 -11.85 -18.60 -7.17
CA GLY A 182 -11.57 -17.58 -6.16
C GLY A 182 -11.72 -16.13 -6.66
N PHE A 183 -12.54 -15.89 -7.69
CA PHE A 183 -12.77 -14.55 -8.26
C PHE A 183 -14.21 -14.08 -8.06
N VAL A 184 -14.35 -12.77 -7.97
CA VAL A 184 -15.64 -12.08 -7.99
C VAL A 184 -15.64 -11.04 -9.13
N GLU A 185 -16.71 -11.03 -9.91
CA GLU A 185 -17.00 -9.95 -10.86
C GLU A 185 -17.79 -8.87 -10.14
N ILE A 186 -17.23 -7.66 -10.11
CA ILE A 186 -17.86 -6.47 -9.53
C ILE A 186 -18.09 -5.43 -10.61
N VAL A 187 -19.17 -4.66 -10.47
CA VAL A 187 -19.57 -3.60 -11.42
C VAL A 187 -19.72 -2.30 -10.66
N GLY A 188 -19.14 -1.24 -11.17
CA GLY A 188 -19.30 0.10 -10.61
C GLY A 188 -20.78 0.53 -10.65
N VAL A 189 -21.24 1.14 -9.56
CA VAL A 189 -22.65 1.57 -9.45
C VAL A 189 -22.89 2.87 -10.21
N ILE A 190 -21.94 3.79 -10.18
CA ILE A 190 -22.05 5.09 -10.87
C ILE A 190 -21.46 5.00 -12.29
N GLU A 191 -20.27 4.45 -12.40
CA GLU A 191 -19.61 4.20 -13.67
C GLU A 191 -19.69 2.69 -13.98
N PRO A 192 -20.51 2.24 -14.93
CA PRO A 192 -20.80 0.82 -15.13
C PRO A 192 -19.66 0.11 -15.87
N TYR A 193 -18.49 0.03 -15.27
CA TYR A 193 -17.43 -0.85 -15.75
C TYR A 193 -17.35 -2.10 -14.86
N SER A 194 -17.04 -3.24 -15.44
CA SER A 194 -16.87 -4.48 -14.68
C SER A 194 -15.41 -4.86 -14.58
N GLN A 195 -15.04 -5.44 -13.45
CA GLN A 195 -13.70 -5.99 -13.21
C GLN A 195 -13.80 -7.31 -12.45
N PHE A 196 -12.83 -8.19 -12.71
CA PHE A 196 -12.64 -9.40 -11.92
C PHE A 196 -11.58 -9.15 -10.87
N VAL A 197 -11.90 -9.44 -9.62
CA VAL A 197 -11.00 -9.28 -8.48
C VAL A 197 -10.90 -10.60 -7.73
N LYS A 198 -9.71 -10.98 -7.29
CA LYS A 198 -9.57 -12.13 -6.40
C LYS A 198 -10.22 -11.82 -5.06
N ILE A 199 -10.95 -12.79 -4.51
CA ILE A 199 -11.65 -12.64 -3.23
C ILE A 199 -10.68 -12.26 -2.12
N GLU A 200 -9.49 -12.87 -2.08
CA GLU A 200 -8.44 -12.59 -1.10
C GLU A 200 -7.87 -11.16 -1.18
N GLU A 201 -7.99 -10.52 -2.36
CA GLU A 201 -7.50 -9.15 -2.60
C GLU A 201 -8.53 -8.06 -2.26
N LEU A 202 -9.82 -8.43 -2.10
CA LEU A 202 -10.87 -7.45 -1.82
C LEU A 202 -10.59 -6.62 -0.56
N ARG A 203 -10.11 -7.26 0.50
CA ARG A 203 -9.82 -6.59 1.79
C ARG A 203 -8.80 -5.45 1.68
N TYR A 204 -8.00 -5.42 0.62
CA TYR A 204 -6.99 -4.38 0.40
C TYR A 204 -7.55 -3.14 -0.31
N GLN A 205 -8.72 -3.27 -0.92
CA GLN A 205 -9.35 -2.23 -1.72
C GLN A 205 -10.71 -1.80 -1.18
N PHE A 206 -11.40 -2.68 -0.45
CA PHE A 206 -12.78 -2.48 -0.04
C PHE A 206 -12.95 -2.60 1.47
N ALA A 207 -13.88 -1.79 2.01
CA ALA A 207 -14.44 -2.05 3.32
C ALA A 207 -15.25 -3.36 3.31
N PRO A 208 -15.30 -4.10 4.43
CA PRO A 208 -16.14 -5.29 4.50
C PRO A 208 -17.60 -4.93 4.22
N PRO A 209 -18.36 -5.79 3.53
CA PRO A 209 -19.81 -5.61 3.38
C PRO A 209 -20.49 -5.53 4.74
N GLU A 210 -21.51 -4.70 4.84
CA GLU A 210 -22.36 -4.58 6.02
C GLU A 210 -23.29 -5.76 6.18
#